data_6c140fe059efaf35a2b411951f96420e
#
_entry.id   6c140fe059efaf35a2b411951f96420e
#
_cell.length_a   1.000
_cell.length_b   1.000
_cell.length_c   1.000
_cell.angle_alpha   90.00
_cell.angle_beta   90.00
_cell.angle_gamma   90.00
#
_symmetry.space_group_name_H-M   'P 1'
#
loop_
_entity.id
_entity.type
_entity.pdbx_description
1 polymer ?
#
loop_
_entity_poly.entity_id
_entity_poly.type
_entity_poly.pdbx_seq_one_letter_code
_entity_poly.pdbx_strand_id
1 'polypeptide(L)'
;DVLNVRTQPSTNKESKIIGKLSKGTKVDIVDEFGDWYAIKFSYNKEWFHAVRNDVLYYLDPTNFINDPIQKFQFLDLSKPSGATKSLLNNYLKGKGVLEGQGQAFIDAARIHRINDVYLISHALHETGNGNSELARGVQVGVNASGNAEVLTNENKNKLKEIKTVHNVYGIGAIDSCPISCGAIRAYKEGWTSVEKAIIGGAAFIGNDYIKAGQN
;
A
#
# COMPACT_ATOMS: atom_id res chain seq x y z
N ASP A 1 22.47 12.19 -37.96
CA ASP A 1 21.46 13.10 -37.40
C ASP A 1 20.74 12.39 -36.28
N VAL A 2 20.53 13.12 -35.19
CA VAL A 2 19.88 12.63 -33.95
C VAL A 2 18.79 13.61 -33.59
N LEU A 3 17.58 13.11 -33.25
CA LEU A 3 16.46 13.89 -32.79
C LEU A 3 16.34 13.76 -31.28
N ASN A 4 16.21 14.87 -30.56
CA ASN A 4 15.98 14.87 -29.12
C ASN A 4 14.53 14.52 -28.81
N VAL A 5 14.31 13.60 -27.87
CA VAL A 5 13.01 13.36 -27.24
C VAL A 5 12.92 14.23 -25.99
N ARG A 6 11.82 14.96 -25.85
CA ARG A 6 11.64 15.96 -24.80
C ARG A 6 10.36 15.72 -24.01
N THR A 7 10.30 16.26 -22.79
CA THR A 7 9.12 16.17 -21.91
C THR A 7 7.94 17.02 -22.37
N GLN A 8 8.18 18.02 -23.21
CA GLN A 8 7.15 18.94 -23.73
C GLN A 8 7.47 19.34 -25.17
N PRO A 9 6.47 19.73 -25.99
CA PRO A 9 6.65 20.18 -27.37
C PRO A 9 7.26 21.60 -27.42
N SER A 10 8.46 21.74 -26.89
CA SER A 10 9.17 23.03 -26.80
C SER A 10 10.67 22.82 -26.69
N THR A 11 11.44 23.85 -27.05
CA THR A 11 12.90 23.93 -26.86
C THR A 11 13.30 24.81 -25.67
N ASN A 12 12.33 25.34 -24.92
CA ASN A 12 12.61 26.16 -23.74
C ASN A 12 13.27 25.36 -22.60
N LYS A 13 13.77 26.04 -21.56
CA LYS A 13 14.51 25.44 -20.44
C LYS A 13 13.66 24.48 -19.60
N GLU A 14 12.35 24.58 -19.64
CA GLU A 14 11.42 23.74 -18.90
C GLU A 14 11.23 22.37 -19.58
N SER A 15 11.45 22.30 -20.89
CA SER A 15 11.36 21.08 -21.68
C SER A 15 12.68 20.29 -21.62
N LYS A 16 12.74 19.29 -20.75
CA LYS A 16 13.94 18.44 -20.59
C LYS A 16 14.10 17.47 -21.73
N ILE A 17 15.36 17.24 -22.14
CA ILE A 17 15.70 16.14 -23.05
C ILE A 17 15.70 14.84 -22.23
N ILE A 18 14.87 13.88 -22.57
CA ILE A 18 14.71 12.58 -21.90
C ILE A 18 15.28 11.42 -22.71
N GLY A 19 15.66 11.67 -23.95
CA GLY A 19 16.30 10.68 -24.80
C GLY A 19 16.65 11.24 -26.16
N LYS A 20 17.21 10.36 -27.01
CA LYS A 20 17.61 10.67 -28.37
C LYS A 20 17.23 9.54 -29.30
N LEU A 21 16.75 9.88 -30.49
CA LEU A 21 16.42 8.95 -31.56
C LEU A 21 17.41 9.13 -32.72
N SER A 22 17.96 8.05 -33.18
CA SER A 22 18.79 8.04 -34.40
C SER A 22 17.91 8.11 -35.65
N LYS A 23 18.47 8.63 -36.76
CA LYS A 23 17.79 8.65 -38.05
C LYS A 23 17.33 7.24 -38.44
N GLY A 24 16.07 7.10 -38.81
CA GLY A 24 15.46 5.83 -39.23
C GLY A 24 14.85 5.01 -38.08
N THR A 25 14.91 5.51 -36.83
CA THR A 25 14.17 4.89 -35.73
C THR A 25 12.67 5.00 -35.99
N LYS A 26 11.96 3.88 -35.97
CA LYS A 26 10.49 3.84 -36.05
C LYS A 26 9.91 4.13 -34.67
N VAL A 27 8.89 4.97 -34.62
CA VAL A 27 8.19 5.36 -33.38
C VAL A 27 6.70 5.30 -33.57
N ASP A 28 5.95 5.02 -32.50
CA ASP A 28 4.49 5.12 -32.48
C ASP A 28 4.09 6.55 -32.16
N ILE A 29 3.52 7.26 -33.11
CA ILE A 29 2.96 8.60 -32.91
C ILE A 29 1.61 8.44 -32.22
N VAL A 30 1.40 9.16 -31.10
CA VAL A 30 0.16 9.15 -30.34
C VAL A 30 -0.60 10.47 -30.41
N ASP A 31 0.09 11.59 -30.76
CA ASP A 31 -0.53 12.91 -30.97
C ASP A 31 0.42 13.84 -31.74
N GLU A 32 -0.13 14.99 -32.23
CA GLU A 32 0.60 16.02 -32.97
C GLU A 32 0.32 17.41 -32.39
N PHE A 33 1.37 18.23 -32.23
CA PHE A 33 1.31 19.58 -31.69
C PHE A 33 2.16 20.53 -32.54
N GLY A 34 1.59 21.03 -33.64
CA GLY A 34 2.31 21.85 -34.62
C GLY A 34 3.46 21.05 -35.25
N ASP A 35 4.70 21.51 -35.05
CA ASP A 35 5.91 20.83 -35.57
C ASP A 35 6.41 19.69 -34.66
N TRP A 36 5.64 19.30 -33.63
CA TRP A 36 6.03 18.28 -32.67
C TRP A 36 5.11 17.06 -32.75
N TYR A 37 5.71 15.89 -32.56
CA TYR A 37 4.99 14.62 -32.44
C TYR A 37 5.11 14.08 -31.02
N ALA A 38 3.98 13.74 -30.39
CA ALA A 38 3.99 12.93 -29.18
C ALA A 38 4.18 11.45 -29.56
N ILE A 39 5.11 10.79 -28.90
CA ILE A 39 5.46 9.39 -29.19
C ILE A 39 5.47 8.55 -27.91
N LYS A 40 5.24 7.25 -28.04
CA LYS A 40 5.53 6.31 -26.95
C LYS A 40 7.05 6.15 -26.85
N PHE A 41 7.62 6.59 -25.75
CA PHE A 41 9.07 6.51 -25.52
C PHE A 41 9.36 5.98 -24.12
N SER A 42 10.09 4.87 -24.04
CA SER A 42 10.55 4.32 -22.76
C SER A 42 11.97 4.79 -22.49
N TYR A 43 12.19 5.41 -21.35
CA TYR A 43 13.52 5.86 -20.93
C TYR A 43 13.81 5.45 -19.48
N ASN A 44 15.08 5.46 -19.11
CA ASN A 44 15.50 5.12 -17.75
C ASN A 44 14.91 6.11 -16.73
N LYS A 45 14.30 5.56 -15.71
CA LYS A 45 13.44 6.13 -14.68
C LYS A 45 14.00 7.39 -14.00
N GLU A 46 13.76 8.55 -14.58
CA GLU A 46 13.79 9.79 -13.81
C GLU A 46 12.36 10.27 -13.57
N TRP A 47 12.07 10.79 -12.38
CA TRP A 47 10.81 11.42 -12.06
C TRP A 47 10.68 12.73 -12.85
N PHE A 48 9.56 12.92 -13.50
CA PHE A 48 9.23 14.17 -14.17
C PHE A 48 7.81 14.59 -13.79
N HIS A 49 7.55 15.88 -13.86
CA HIS A 49 6.22 16.40 -13.58
C HIS A 49 5.24 15.92 -14.67
N ALA A 50 4.13 15.35 -14.23
CA ALA A 50 3.04 15.01 -15.13
C ALA A 50 2.48 16.27 -15.81
N VAL A 51 2.15 16.19 -17.09
CA VAL A 51 1.48 17.29 -17.77
C VAL A 51 0.00 17.35 -17.36
N ARG A 52 -0.58 18.54 -17.42
CA ARG A 52 -1.95 18.79 -16.94
C ARG A 52 -2.97 17.84 -17.55
N ASN A 53 -2.87 17.55 -18.84
CA ASN A 53 -3.83 16.67 -19.52
C ASN A 53 -3.73 15.21 -19.04
N ASP A 54 -2.54 14.70 -18.75
CA ASP A 54 -2.38 13.36 -18.18
C ASP A 54 -3.03 13.29 -16.79
N VAL A 55 -2.80 14.32 -15.97
CA VAL A 55 -3.43 14.40 -14.64
C VAL A 55 -4.96 14.42 -14.75
N LEU A 56 -5.51 15.25 -15.63
CA LEU A 56 -6.96 15.32 -15.86
C LEU A 56 -7.53 13.99 -16.35
N TYR A 57 -6.84 13.31 -17.25
CA TYR A 57 -7.28 12.02 -17.76
C TYR A 57 -7.39 10.98 -16.62
N TYR A 58 -6.36 10.88 -15.76
CA TYR A 58 -6.36 9.92 -14.66
C TYR A 58 -7.25 10.30 -13.48
N LEU A 59 -7.64 11.57 -13.35
CA LEU A 59 -8.58 12.03 -12.33
C LEU A 59 -10.06 11.90 -12.74
N ASP A 60 -10.36 11.72 -14.03
CA ASP A 60 -11.72 11.58 -14.51
C ASP A 60 -12.18 10.11 -14.43
N PRO A 61 -13.10 9.75 -13.50
CA PRO A 61 -13.58 8.38 -13.35
C PRO A 61 -14.29 7.85 -14.59
N THR A 62 -14.82 8.71 -15.46
CA THR A 62 -15.54 8.28 -16.68
C THR A 62 -14.61 7.55 -17.65
N ASN A 63 -13.31 7.87 -17.64
CA ASN A 63 -12.32 7.18 -18.46
C ASN A 63 -12.08 5.72 -18.04
N PHE A 64 -12.44 5.36 -16.80
CA PHE A 64 -12.10 4.06 -16.20
C PHE A 64 -13.30 3.23 -15.76
N ILE A 65 -14.51 3.75 -15.85
CA ILE A 65 -15.72 3.10 -15.32
C ILE A 65 -15.96 1.70 -15.91
N ASN A 66 -15.57 1.49 -17.17
CA ASN A 66 -15.67 0.21 -17.86
C ASN A 66 -14.40 -0.65 -17.77
N ASP A 67 -13.31 -0.14 -17.19
CA ASP A 67 -12.10 -0.91 -16.99
C ASP A 67 -12.26 -1.78 -15.72
N PRO A 68 -12.13 -3.13 -15.82
CA PRO A 68 -12.38 -4.02 -14.70
C PRO A 68 -11.38 -3.88 -13.55
N ILE A 69 -10.23 -3.26 -13.78
CA ILE A 69 -9.15 -3.08 -12.80
C ILE A 69 -9.05 -1.62 -12.38
N GLN A 70 -8.91 -0.70 -13.35
CA GLN A 70 -8.64 0.71 -13.09
C GLN A 70 -9.79 1.43 -12.38
N LYS A 71 -11.04 1.00 -12.55
CA LYS A 71 -12.19 1.59 -11.83
C LYS A 71 -12.04 1.58 -10.31
N PHE A 72 -11.26 0.65 -9.75
CA PHE A 72 -11.07 0.54 -8.30
C PHE A 72 -10.18 1.64 -7.70
N GLN A 73 -9.47 2.43 -8.52
CA GLN A 73 -8.78 3.63 -8.03
C GLN A 73 -9.74 4.71 -7.50
N PHE A 74 -11.04 4.63 -7.88
CA PHE A 74 -12.12 5.51 -7.43
C PHE A 74 -13.04 4.84 -6.40
N LEU A 75 -12.60 3.77 -5.75
CA LEU A 75 -13.37 3.10 -4.72
C LEU A 75 -13.56 4.04 -3.52
N ASP A 76 -14.79 4.23 -3.08
CA ASP A 76 -15.08 4.93 -1.81
C ASP A 76 -14.58 4.07 -0.63
N LEU A 77 -13.45 4.47 -0.08
CA LEU A 77 -12.79 3.74 1.01
C LEU A 77 -13.49 3.91 2.36
N SER A 78 -14.44 4.84 2.48
CA SER A 78 -15.18 5.12 3.71
C SER A 78 -16.41 4.21 3.91
N LYS A 79 -16.70 3.33 2.95
CA LYS A 79 -17.88 2.47 2.98
C LYS A 79 -17.53 0.99 2.93
N PRO A 80 -18.06 0.17 3.85
CA PRO A 80 -17.99 -1.29 3.75
C PRO A 80 -18.55 -1.79 2.40
N SER A 81 -17.92 -2.81 1.83
CA SER A 81 -18.33 -3.37 0.53
C SER A 81 -19.65 -4.14 0.58
N GLY A 82 -20.04 -4.60 1.78
CA GLY A 82 -21.17 -5.52 1.95
C GLY A 82 -20.84 -6.99 1.60
N ALA A 83 -19.57 -7.32 1.40
CA ALA A 83 -19.15 -8.68 1.14
C ALA A 83 -19.47 -9.62 2.32
N THR A 84 -19.81 -10.88 2.01
CA THR A 84 -20.09 -11.88 3.03
C THR A 84 -18.81 -12.50 3.58
N LYS A 85 -18.84 -12.98 4.82
CA LYS A 85 -17.75 -13.75 5.44
C LYS A 85 -17.27 -14.90 4.54
N SER A 86 -18.23 -15.63 3.95
CA SER A 86 -17.91 -16.76 3.08
C SER A 86 -17.11 -16.34 1.85
N LEU A 87 -17.51 -15.24 1.20
CA LEU A 87 -16.81 -14.70 0.04
C LEU A 87 -15.38 -14.26 0.40
N LEU A 88 -15.24 -13.52 1.49
CA LEU A 88 -13.93 -13.05 1.95
C LEU A 88 -13.03 -14.21 2.36
N ASN A 89 -13.55 -15.21 3.09
CA ASN A 89 -12.77 -16.37 3.47
C ASN A 89 -12.34 -17.22 2.25
N ASN A 90 -13.19 -17.32 1.23
CA ASN A 90 -12.80 -17.99 0.00
C ASN A 90 -11.64 -17.27 -0.71
N TYR A 91 -11.66 -15.95 -0.74
CA TYR A 91 -10.59 -15.15 -1.31
C TYR A 91 -9.29 -15.26 -0.48
N LEU A 92 -9.40 -15.33 0.84
CA LEU A 92 -8.26 -15.43 1.77
C LEU A 92 -7.69 -16.86 1.89
N LYS A 93 -8.25 -17.84 1.23
CA LYS A 93 -7.74 -19.22 1.24
C LYS A 93 -6.30 -19.27 0.73
N GLY A 94 -5.41 -19.90 1.48
CA GLY A 94 -3.97 -19.97 1.20
C GLY A 94 -3.20 -18.66 1.42
N LYS A 95 -3.79 -17.69 2.13
CA LYS A 95 -3.17 -16.38 2.40
C LYS A 95 -2.55 -16.31 3.81
N GLY A 96 -1.77 -17.33 4.15
CA GLY A 96 -1.01 -17.37 5.42
C GLY A 96 -1.91 -17.16 6.65
N VAL A 97 -1.49 -16.28 7.57
CA VAL A 97 -2.25 -15.99 8.79
C VAL A 97 -3.56 -15.24 8.55
N LEU A 98 -3.78 -14.71 7.36
CA LEU A 98 -5.01 -14.03 6.99
C LEU A 98 -6.12 -15.01 6.55
N GLU A 99 -5.80 -16.29 6.33
CA GLU A 99 -6.79 -17.31 6.01
C GLU A 99 -7.83 -17.43 7.13
N GLY A 100 -9.10 -17.43 6.76
CA GLY A 100 -10.20 -17.51 7.71
C GLY A 100 -10.57 -16.20 8.44
N GLN A 101 -9.84 -15.12 8.22
CA GLN A 101 -10.05 -13.84 8.91
C GLN A 101 -11.14 -12.95 8.28
N GLY A 102 -11.94 -13.45 7.37
CA GLY A 102 -12.99 -12.67 6.69
C GLY A 102 -13.95 -11.95 7.66
N GLN A 103 -14.27 -12.56 8.82
CA GLN A 103 -15.10 -11.89 9.82
C GLN A 103 -14.38 -10.70 10.47
N ALA A 104 -13.10 -10.84 10.81
CA ALA A 104 -12.31 -9.76 11.39
C ALA A 104 -12.25 -8.52 10.48
N PHE A 105 -12.12 -8.73 9.17
CA PHE A 105 -12.18 -7.63 8.18
C PHE A 105 -13.55 -6.98 8.10
N ILE A 106 -14.65 -7.76 8.15
CA ILE A 106 -16.02 -7.23 8.18
C ILE A 106 -16.24 -6.38 9.45
N ASP A 107 -15.80 -6.88 10.61
CA ASP A 107 -15.95 -6.17 11.88
C ASP A 107 -15.12 -4.89 11.90
N ALA A 108 -13.87 -4.94 11.42
CA ALA A 108 -13.01 -3.77 11.26
C ALA A 108 -13.65 -2.72 10.35
N ALA A 109 -14.16 -3.13 9.20
CA ALA A 109 -14.84 -2.27 8.24
C ALA A 109 -16.06 -1.58 8.85
N ARG A 110 -16.88 -2.32 9.57
CA ARG A 110 -18.09 -1.82 10.23
C ARG A 110 -17.75 -0.83 11.37
N ILE A 111 -16.78 -1.18 12.22
CA ILE A 111 -16.41 -0.38 13.41
C ILE A 111 -15.76 0.94 12.96
N HIS A 112 -14.85 0.89 11.99
CA HIS A 112 -14.04 2.03 11.62
C HIS A 112 -14.53 2.76 10.37
N ARG A 113 -15.59 2.25 9.70
CA ARG A 113 -16.15 2.78 8.46
C ARG A 113 -15.10 2.83 7.35
N ILE A 114 -14.52 1.68 7.05
CA ILE A 114 -13.52 1.50 6.01
C ILE A 114 -13.99 0.37 5.10
N ASN A 115 -13.62 0.43 3.82
CA ASN A 115 -13.90 -0.65 2.90
C ASN A 115 -13.12 -1.91 3.27
N ASP A 116 -13.81 -3.04 3.48
CA ASP A 116 -13.22 -4.32 3.88
C ASP A 116 -12.33 -4.92 2.78
N VAL A 117 -12.69 -4.73 1.50
CA VAL A 117 -11.87 -5.19 0.37
C VAL A 117 -10.55 -4.41 0.30
N TYR A 118 -10.59 -3.10 0.57
CA TYR A 118 -9.39 -2.28 0.69
C TYR A 118 -8.51 -2.76 1.85
N LEU A 119 -9.08 -2.99 3.04
CA LEU A 119 -8.33 -3.49 4.20
C LEU A 119 -7.65 -4.83 3.91
N ILE A 120 -8.35 -5.76 3.24
CA ILE A 120 -7.78 -7.04 2.82
C ILE A 120 -6.63 -6.82 1.84
N SER A 121 -6.83 -6.00 0.81
CA SER A 121 -5.82 -5.73 -0.21
C SER A 121 -4.56 -5.12 0.40
N HIS A 122 -4.74 -4.18 1.32
CA HIS A 122 -3.64 -3.55 2.08
C HIS A 122 -2.90 -4.59 2.94
N ALA A 123 -3.62 -5.38 3.75
CA ALA A 123 -3.01 -6.42 4.57
C ALA A 123 -2.25 -7.47 3.74
N LEU A 124 -2.78 -7.89 2.60
CA LEU A 124 -2.11 -8.82 1.68
C LEU A 124 -0.82 -8.23 1.12
N HIS A 125 -0.84 -6.96 0.74
CA HIS A 125 0.33 -6.25 0.22
C HIS A 125 1.43 -6.14 1.28
N GLU A 126 1.11 -5.61 2.46
CA GLU A 126 2.04 -5.37 3.55
C GLU A 126 2.64 -6.67 4.14
N THR A 127 1.91 -7.76 4.07
CA THR A 127 2.33 -9.04 4.67
C THR A 127 2.88 -10.07 3.69
N GLY A 128 3.00 -9.73 2.40
CA GLY A 128 3.33 -10.73 1.39
C GLY A 128 2.36 -11.91 1.41
N ASN A 129 1.06 -11.63 1.32
CA ASN A 129 -0.02 -12.62 1.42
C ASN A 129 -0.10 -13.33 2.79
N GLY A 130 0.09 -12.61 3.87
CA GLY A 130 -0.04 -13.16 5.24
C GLY A 130 1.18 -13.93 5.73
N ASN A 131 2.33 -13.79 5.08
CA ASN A 131 3.53 -14.60 5.38
C ASN A 131 4.67 -13.82 6.03
N SER A 132 4.57 -12.49 6.21
CA SER A 132 5.62 -11.70 6.86
C SER A 132 5.82 -12.13 8.33
N GLU A 133 7.02 -11.92 8.86
CA GLU A 133 7.37 -12.24 10.24
C GLU A 133 6.44 -11.50 11.22
N LEU A 134 6.22 -10.22 11.03
CA LEU A 134 5.29 -9.41 11.85
C LEU A 134 3.86 -9.93 11.83
N ALA A 135 3.38 -10.41 10.69
CA ALA A 135 2.03 -10.96 10.58
C ALA A 135 1.92 -12.33 11.27
N ARG A 136 2.93 -13.20 11.11
CA ARG A 136 2.94 -14.53 11.73
C ARG A 136 3.05 -14.48 13.25
N GLY A 137 3.66 -13.42 13.79
CA GLY A 137 3.75 -13.20 15.22
C GLY A 137 5.18 -13.11 15.72
N VAL A 138 5.42 -12.10 16.53
CA VAL A 138 6.70 -11.82 17.19
C VAL A 138 6.49 -11.80 18.69
N GLN A 139 7.39 -12.42 19.45
CA GLN A 139 7.31 -12.38 20.91
C GLN A 139 7.94 -11.09 21.43
N VAL A 140 7.19 -10.39 22.27
CA VAL A 140 7.61 -9.14 22.92
C VAL A 140 7.30 -9.23 24.40
N GLY A 141 8.19 -8.75 25.24
CA GLY A 141 8.00 -8.66 26.68
C GLY A 141 8.52 -7.34 27.23
N VAL A 142 8.42 -7.14 28.54
CA VAL A 142 8.82 -5.90 29.22
C VAL A 142 10.07 -6.16 30.05
N ASN A 143 11.09 -5.33 29.90
CA ASN A 143 12.32 -5.39 30.69
C ASN A 143 12.14 -4.78 32.09
N ALA A 144 13.15 -4.87 32.93
CA ALA A 144 13.12 -4.35 34.31
C ALA A 144 12.88 -2.85 34.41
N SER A 145 13.18 -2.10 33.36
CA SER A 145 12.93 -0.63 33.25
C SER A 145 11.54 -0.29 32.70
N GLY A 146 10.69 -1.27 32.45
CA GLY A 146 9.35 -1.06 31.89
C GLY A 146 9.30 -0.86 30.37
N ASN A 147 10.42 -1.08 29.64
CA ASN A 147 10.46 -0.93 28.20
C ASN A 147 10.09 -2.24 27.49
N ALA A 148 9.28 -2.15 26.45
CA ALA A 148 8.96 -3.29 25.58
C ALA A 148 10.14 -3.62 24.68
N GLU A 149 10.49 -4.91 24.60
CA GLU A 149 11.59 -5.44 23.79
C GLU A 149 11.16 -6.75 23.10
N VAL A 150 11.63 -6.96 21.89
CA VAL A 150 11.49 -8.25 21.21
C VAL A 150 12.29 -9.31 21.96
N LEU A 151 11.69 -10.48 22.14
CA LEU A 151 12.33 -11.61 22.80
C LEU A 151 13.49 -12.15 21.96
N THR A 152 14.66 -12.29 22.59
CA THR A 152 15.85 -12.90 22.01
C THR A 152 16.43 -13.93 22.99
N ASN A 153 17.41 -14.72 22.54
CA ASN A 153 18.11 -15.66 23.41
C ASN A 153 18.85 -14.95 24.55
N GLU A 154 19.32 -13.73 24.36
CA GLU A 154 20.11 -12.94 25.31
C GLU A 154 19.23 -12.30 26.40
N ASN A 155 17.96 -12.01 26.11
CA ASN A 155 17.07 -11.31 27.02
C ASN A 155 15.91 -12.14 27.58
N LYS A 156 15.72 -13.40 27.12
CA LYS A 156 14.57 -14.25 27.48
C LYS A 156 14.33 -14.42 29.00
N ASN A 157 15.40 -14.40 29.79
CA ASN A 157 15.31 -14.54 31.26
C ASN A 157 15.13 -13.18 31.96
N LYS A 158 15.15 -12.07 31.23
CA LYS A 158 15.05 -10.69 31.75
C LYS A 158 13.71 -10.04 31.46
N LEU A 159 12.95 -10.62 30.53
CA LEU A 159 11.66 -10.08 30.14
C LEU A 159 10.53 -10.70 30.96
N LYS A 160 9.52 -9.87 31.23
CA LYS A 160 8.25 -10.27 31.86
C LYS A 160 7.11 -10.00 30.87
N GLU A 161 5.92 -10.51 31.19
CA GLU A 161 4.69 -10.29 30.41
C GLU A 161 4.87 -10.57 28.90
N ILE A 162 5.59 -11.64 28.57
CA ILE A 162 5.87 -12.00 27.18
C ILE A 162 4.57 -12.40 26.50
N LYS A 163 4.30 -11.76 25.36
CA LYS A 163 3.13 -12.02 24.50
C LYS A 163 3.59 -12.17 23.05
N THR A 164 2.92 -13.05 22.31
CA THR A 164 3.00 -13.04 20.85
C THR A 164 2.09 -11.96 20.32
N VAL A 165 2.61 -11.09 19.47
CA VAL A 165 1.89 -9.97 18.86
C VAL A 165 1.97 -10.04 17.35
N HIS A 166 0.96 -9.52 16.68
CA HIS A 166 0.82 -9.55 15.24
C HIS A 166 0.69 -8.13 14.69
N ASN A 167 1.24 -7.88 13.51
CA ASN A 167 1.06 -6.60 12.82
C ASN A 167 0.88 -6.88 11.32
N VAL A 168 -0.33 -6.66 10.83
CA VAL A 168 -0.70 -7.01 9.46
C VAL A 168 -0.71 -5.83 8.49
N TYR A 169 -0.38 -4.63 8.98
CA TYR A 169 -0.32 -3.42 8.18
C TYR A 169 1.03 -2.68 8.27
N GLY A 170 2.04 -3.28 8.90
CA GLY A 170 3.35 -2.66 9.05
C GLY A 170 3.38 -1.39 9.91
N ILE A 171 2.32 -1.12 10.70
CA ILE A 171 2.18 0.11 11.48
C ILE A 171 3.31 0.22 12.51
N GLY A 172 4.04 1.35 12.47
CA GLY A 172 5.17 1.60 13.34
C GLY A 172 6.47 0.90 12.95
N ALA A 173 6.47 0.09 11.89
CA ALA A 173 7.69 -0.41 11.27
C ALA A 173 8.40 0.75 10.54
N ILE A 174 9.71 0.89 10.77
CA ILE A 174 10.57 1.86 10.07
C ILE A 174 11.82 1.16 9.55
N ASP A 175 12.44 1.71 8.52
CA ASP A 175 13.56 1.06 7.80
C ASP A 175 14.72 0.64 8.72
N SER A 176 15.00 1.41 9.77
CA SER A 176 16.09 1.10 10.72
C SER A 176 15.76 -0.02 11.71
N CYS A 177 14.47 -0.33 11.94
CA CYS A 177 14.03 -1.36 12.89
C CYS A 177 12.67 -1.97 12.50
N PRO A 178 12.52 -2.52 11.28
CA PRO A 178 11.20 -2.90 10.75
C PRO A 178 10.49 -3.92 11.66
N ILE A 179 11.17 -4.98 12.06
CA ILE A 179 10.56 -6.04 12.88
C ILE A 179 10.38 -5.59 14.33
N SER A 180 11.44 -5.09 14.97
CA SER A 180 11.36 -4.73 16.40
C SER A 180 10.41 -3.55 16.66
N CYS A 181 10.49 -2.50 15.86
CA CYS A 181 9.62 -1.34 16.01
C CYS A 181 8.15 -1.68 15.73
N GLY A 182 7.85 -2.43 14.68
CA GLY A 182 6.51 -2.90 14.36
C GLY A 182 5.93 -3.86 15.40
N ALA A 183 6.76 -4.75 15.98
CA ALA A 183 6.34 -5.65 17.06
C ALA A 183 6.11 -4.92 18.38
N ILE A 184 6.98 -3.99 18.76
CA ILE A 184 6.80 -3.15 19.96
C ILE A 184 5.54 -2.29 19.84
N ARG A 185 5.25 -1.75 18.66
CA ARG A 185 4.00 -1.05 18.40
C ARG A 185 2.79 -1.98 18.63
N ALA A 186 2.80 -3.17 18.05
CA ALA A 186 1.73 -4.15 18.20
C ALA A 186 1.54 -4.58 19.67
N TYR A 187 2.62 -4.69 20.44
CA TYR A 187 2.58 -5.01 21.86
C TYR A 187 1.87 -3.90 22.67
N LYS A 188 2.23 -2.65 22.44
CA LYS A 188 1.63 -1.48 23.10
C LYS A 188 0.14 -1.33 22.77
N GLU A 189 -0.27 -1.65 21.56
CA GLU A 189 -1.66 -1.64 21.11
C GLU A 189 -2.45 -2.89 21.54
N GLY A 190 -1.78 -3.92 22.08
CA GLY A 190 -2.43 -5.15 22.51
C GLY A 190 -2.88 -6.07 21.39
N TRP A 191 -2.21 -6.03 20.22
CA TRP A 191 -2.53 -6.87 19.07
C TRP A 191 -2.01 -8.30 19.24
N THR A 192 -2.59 -9.01 20.20
CA THR A 192 -2.18 -10.37 20.61
C THR A 192 -2.83 -11.49 19.81
N SER A 193 -3.55 -11.16 18.75
CA SER A 193 -4.06 -12.09 17.75
C SER A 193 -4.13 -11.39 16.40
N VAL A 194 -4.20 -12.17 15.32
CA VAL A 194 -4.37 -11.65 13.94
C VAL A 194 -5.66 -10.82 13.84
N GLU A 195 -6.75 -11.28 14.42
CA GLU A 195 -8.01 -10.55 14.49
C GLU A 195 -7.84 -9.17 15.15
N LYS A 196 -7.19 -9.10 16.33
CA LYS A 196 -6.92 -7.84 17.02
C LYS A 196 -6.02 -6.91 16.21
N ALA A 197 -5.04 -7.47 15.49
CA ALA A 197 -4.17 -6.70 14.60
C ALA A 197 -4.93 -6.14 13.40
N ILE A 198 -5.88 -6.88 12.83
CA ILE A 198 -6.75 -6.41 11.75
C ILE A 198 -7.63 -5.25 12.25
N ILE A 199 -8.35 -5.44 13.36
CA ILE A 199 -9.27 -4.44 13.87
C ILE A 199 -8.52 -3.19 14.38
N GLY A 200 -7.45 -3.38 15.16
CA GLY A 200 -6.68 -2.27 15.72
C GLY A 200 -5.90 -1.49 14.66
N GLY A 201 -5.33 -2.19 13.67
CA GLY A 201 -4.67 -1.54 12.55
C GLY A 201 -5.65 -0.77 11.66
N ALA A 202 -6.85 -1.29 11.46
CA ALA A 202 -7.92 -0.56 10.76
C ALA A 202 -8.32 0.72 11.50
N ALA A 203 -8.27 0.76 12.84
CA ALA A 203 -8.49 1.99 13.61
C ALA A 203 -7.48 3.08 13.25
N PHE A 204 -6.19 2.71 13.15
CA PHE A 204 -5.13 3.62 12.76
C PHE A 204 -5.36 4.14 11.32
N ILE A 205 -5.60 3.23 10.36
CA ILE A 205 -5.86 3.58 8.95
C ILE A 205 -7.08 4.51 8.85
N GLY A 206 -8.16 4.19 9.55
CA GLY A 206 -9.39 4.98 9.55
C GLY A 206 -9.21 6.39 10.09
N ASN A 207 -8.47 6.55 11.18
CA ASN A 207 -8.29 7.85 11.83
C ASN A 207 -7.28 8.73 11.10
N ASP A 208 -6.14 8.16 10.71
CA ASP A 208 -5.01 8.96 10.25
C ASP A 208 -5.03 9.20 8.72
N TYR A 209 -5.80 8.39 7.97
CA TYR A 209 -5.88 8.50 6.51
C TYR A 209 -7.32 8.74 6.02
N ILE A 210 -8.24 7.81 6.27
CA ILE A 210 -9.59 7.90 5.66
C ILE A 210 -10.36 9.13 6.15
N LYS A 211 -10.40 9.37 7.47
CA LYS A 211 -11.06 10.57 8.06
C LYS A 211 -10.28 11.86 7.79
N ALA A 212 -9.01 11.76 7.43
CA ALA A 212 -8.19 12.90 7.01
C ALA A 212 -8.40 13.27 5.52
N GLY A 213 -9.29 12.59 4.81
CA GLY A 213 -9.67 12.91 3.43
C GLY A 213 -8.98 12.06 2.36
N GLN A 214 -8.36 10.95 2.72
CA GLN A 214 -7.78 9.99 1.77
C GLN A 214 -8.78 8.84 1.51
N ASN A 215 -10.00 9.17 1.10
CA ASN A 215 -11.10 8.23 0.86
C ASN A 215 -11.62 8.31 -0.57
#